data_be8e6ff68c4296ef8f1b77b108dbcedf
#
_entry.id   be8e6ff68c4296ef8f1b77b108dbcedf
#
_cell.length_a   1.000
_cell.length_b   1.000
_cell.length_c   1.000
_cell.angle_alpha   90.00
_cell.angle_beta   90.00
_cell.angle_gamma   90.00
#
_symmetry.space_group_name_H-M   'P 1'
#
loop_
_entity.id
_entity.type
_entity.pdbx_description
1 polymer ?
#
loop_
_entity_poly.entity_id
_entity_poly.type
_entity_poly.pdbx_seq_one_letter_code
_entity_poly.pdbx_strand_id
1 'polypeptide(L)'
;MSKPAGITTADHLKTVPAATRPIVEAALKTVRAAAPGAEEVAYQSHRPNNPSTMWKLVHYRFPGAKNYVAGIGTFTSHATLFFYRGPELPDADGVLEGGGKDMRHVTLRTASDAQTPAVKRLLRAAFEMARTETA
;
A
#
# COMPACT_ATOMS: atom_id res chain seq x y z
N MET A 1 -23.89 7.73 4.75
CA MET A 1 -23.14 7.58 5.30
C MET A 1 -22.02 7.98 5.04
N SER A 2 -21.65 8.56 5.48
CA SER A 2 -20.63 9.04 5.11
C SER A 2 -19.57 8.26 5.31
N LYS A 3 -18.77 8.17 4.45
CA LYS A 3 -17.73 7.54 4.57
C LYS A 3 -16.73 8.34 5.12
N PRO A 4 -16.08 7.92 6.15
CA PRO A 4 -14.97 8.65 6.65
C PRO A 4 -13.92 8.74 5.63
N ALA A 5 -14.03 7.90 4.66
CA ALA A 5 -13.00 7.89 3.68
C ALA A 5 -13.05 9.03 2.72
N GLY A 6 -13.79 10.02 2.97
CA GLY A 6 -13.86 11.13 2.05
C GLY A 6 -12.58 11.93 1.87
N ILE A 7 -11.45 11.48 2.39
CA ILE A 7 -10.20 12.21 2.21
C ILE A 7 -9.52 11.81 0.91
N THR A 8 -8.80 12.75 0.32
CA THR A 8 -8.02 12.46 -0.87
C THR A 8 -6.62 12.00 -0.45
N THR A 9 -5.90 11.43 -1.39
CA THR A 9 -4.51 11.04 -1.14
C THR A 9 -3.68 12.27 -0.76
N ALA A 10 -3.95 13.41 -1.38
CA ALA A 10 -3.24 14.64 -1.04
C ALA A 10 -3.51 15.06 0.40
N ASP A 11 -4.77 14.95 0.86
CA ASP A 11 -5.11 15.26 2.24
C ASP A 11 -4.43 14.29 3.20
N HIS A 12 -4.39 13.02 2.82
CA HIS A 12 -3.71 11.99 3.59
C HIS A 12 -2.24 12.37 3.80
N LEU A 13 -1.56 12.77 2.73
CA LEU A 13 -0.15 13.13 2.81
C LEU A 13 0.13 14.31 3.72
N LYS A 14 -0.79 15.26 3.80
CA LYS A 14 -0.61 16.43 4.66
C LYS A 14 -0.49 16.05 6.12
N THR A 15 -1.09 14.94 6.52
CA THR A 15 -1.09 14.51 7.91
C THR A 15 -0.04 13.46 8.22
N VAL A 16 0.73 13.03 7.22
CA VAL A 16 1.80 12.06 7.43
C VAL A 16 2.97 12.77 8.12
N PRO A 17 3.57 12.16 9.15
CA PRO A 17 4.73 12.78 9.81
C PRO A 17 5.84 13.09 8.81
N ALA A 18 6.53 14.21 9.04
CA ALA A 18 7.57 14.67 8.13
C ALA A 18 8.64 13.61 7.86
N ALA A 19 8.98 12.82 8.88
CA ALA A 19 10.01 11.79 8.73
C ALA A 19 9.55 10.64 7.82
N THR A 20 8.26 10.36 7.78
CA THR A 20 7.72 9.25 6.99
C THR A 20 7.22 9.70 5.63
N ARG A 21 6.92 10.98 5.46
CA ARG A 21 6.33 11.48 4.22
C ARG A 21 7.10 11.12 2.95
N PRO A 22 8.44 11.28 2.89
CA PRO A 22 9.16 10.91 1.67
C PRO A 22 9.02 9.43 1.33
N ILE A 23 8.90 8.58 2.35
CA ILE A 23 8.74 7.15 2.14
C ILE A 23 7.38 6.87 1.51
N VAL A 24 6.34 7.47 2.06
CA VAL A 24 4.98 7.30 1.55
C VAL A 24 4.87 7.87 0.14
N GLU A 25 5.45 9.02 -0.11
CA GLU A 25 5.42 9.60 -1.45
C GLU A 25 6.12 8.72 -2.47
N ALA A 26 7.25 8.13 -2.10
CA ALA A 26 7.95 7.21 -2.99
C ALA A 26 7.13 5.97 -3.26
N ALA A 27 6.46 5.44 -2.23
CA ALA A 27 5.61 4.27 -2.39
C ALA A 27 4.42 4.56 -3.31
N LEU A 28 3.77 5.70 -3.13
CA LEU A 28 2.66 6.11 -3.99
C LEU A 28 3.12 6.17 -5.44
N LYS A 29 4.25 6.78 -5.68
CA LYS A 29 4.78 6.94 -7.02
C LYS A 29 5.07 5.59 -7.66
N THR A 30 5.67 4.69 -6.89
CA THR A 30 6.02 3.36 -7.39
C THR A 30 4.77 2.54 -7.73
N VAL A 31 3.75 2.59 -6.87
CA VAL A 31 2.51 1.87 -7.14
C VAL A 31 1.80 2.44 -8.36
N ARG A 32 1.75 3.76 -8.47
CA ARG A 32 1.10 4.41 -9.63
C ARG A 32 1.78 4.04 -10.93
N ALA A 33 3.10 3.91 -10.91
CA ALA A 33 3.83 3.51 -12.10
C ALA A 33 3.57 2.05 -12.46
N ALA A 34 3.39 1.19 -11.46
CA ALA A 34 3.13 -0.22 -11.71
C ALA A 34 1.70 -0.49 -12.18
N ALA A 35 0.77 0.34 -11.79
CA ALA A 35 -0.65 0.14 -12.11
C ALA A 35 -1.35 1.47 -12.36
N PRO A 36 -1.09 2.10 -13.50
CA PRO A 36 -1.67 3.43 -13.76
C PRO A 36 -3.19 3.46 -13.79
N GLY A 37 -3.83 2.33 -14.06
CA GLY A 37 -5.29 2.27 -14.07
C GLY A 37 -5.94 1.97 -12.73
N ALA A 38 -5.15 1.78 -11.69
CA ALA A 38 -5.70 1.43 -10.39
C ALA A 38 -6.24 2.67 -9.69
N GLU A 39 -7.28 2.45 -8.90
CA GLU A 39 -7.90 3.50 -8.12
C GLU A 39 -7.26 3.54 -6.73
N GLU A 40 -6.99 4.74 -6.24
CA GLU A 40 -6.45 4.96 -4.89
C GLU A 40 -7.58 5.32 -3.96
N VAL A 41 -7.69 4.60 -2.85
CA VAL A 41 -8.73 4.88 -1.85
C VAL A 41 -8.03 5.15 -0.52
N ALA A 42 -8.02 6.40 -0.12
CA ALA A 42 -7.37 6.80 1.13
C ALA A 42 -8.33 6.61 2.30
N TYR A 43 -7.79 6.10 3.39
CA TYR A 43 -8.56 5.85 4.59
C TYR A 43 -7.79 6.32 5.81
N GLN A 44 -8.49 6.87 6.80
CA GLN A 44 -7.90 7.29 8.05
C GLN A 44 -8.82 6.84 9.17
N SER A 45 -8.24 6.11 10.12
CA SER A 45 -8.98 5.64 11.27
C SER A 45 -9.35 6.80 12.19
N HIS A 46 -10.39 6.61 12.98
CA HIS A 46 -10.78 7.60 13.99
C HIS A 46 -9.99 7.46 15.28
N ARG A 47 -9.01 6.58 15.32
CA ARG A 47 -8.25 6.35 16.54
C ARG A 47 -6.79 6.72 16.36
N PRO A 48 -6.48 8.00 16.16
CA PRO A 48 -5.10 8.40 15.90
C PRO A 48 -4.22 8.45 17.15
N ASN A 49 -4.80 8.24 18.32
CA ASN A 49 -4.06 8.37 19.56
C ASN A 49 -3.31 7.12 19.98
N ASN A 50 -3.36 6.06 19.20
CA ASN A 50 -2.57 4.87 19.47
C ASN A 50 -1.44 4.79 18.42
N PRO A 51 -0.23 5.22 18.76
CA PRO A 51 0.85 5.30 17.77
C PRO A 51 1.32 3.96 17.22
N SER A 52 1.03 2.88 17.91
CA SER A 52 1.43 1.57 17.39
C SER A 52 0.42 0.99 16.42
N THR A 53 -0.71 1.65 16.24
CA THR A 53 -1.75 1.18 15.35
C THR A 53 -1.69 1.96 14.05
N MET A 54 -1.70 1.24 12.95
CA MET A 54 -1.76 1.88 11.65
C MET A 54 -3.14 2.52 11.48
N TRP A 55 -3.18 3.81 11.29
CA TRP A 55 -4.43 4.53 11.18
C TRP A 55 -4.56 5.33 9.89
N LYS A 56 -3.54 5.33 9.06
CA LYS A 56 -3.58 5.94 7.73
C LYS A 56 -3.22 4.89 6.71
N LEU A 57 -4.05 4.75 5.70
CA LEU A 57 -3.89 3.70 4.72
C LEU A 57 -4.37 4.17 3.36
N VAL A 58 -3.65 3.86 2.32
CA VAL A 58 -4.08 4.07 0.96
C VAL A 58 -4.18 2.70 0.30
N HIS A 59 -5.39 2.31 -0.08
CA HIS A 59 -5.63 1.02 -0.75
C HIS A 59 -5.67 1.22 -2.25
N TYR A 60 -5.34 0.16 -2.97
CA TYR A 60 -5.39 0.16 -4.43
C TYR A 60 -6.22 -1.00 -4.95
N ARG A 61 -7.08 -0.72 -5.93
CA ARG A 61 -7.86 -1.74 -6.62
C ARG A 61 -8.16 -1.25 -8.02
N PHE A 62 -8.54 -2.15 -8.91
CA PHE A 62 -9.03 -1.72 -10.22
C PHE A 62 -10.48 -1.28 -10.09
N PRO A 63 -10.91 -0.29 -10.86
CA PRO A 63 -12.29 0.19 -10.81
C PRO A 63 -13.26 -0.97 -11.03
N GLY A 64 -14.26 -1.06 -10.18
CA GLY A 64 -15.26 -2.13 -10.25
C GLY A 64 -14.90 -3.41 -9.54
N ALA A 65 -13.64 -3.56 -9.13
CA ALA A 65 -13.22 -4.76 -8.42
C ALA A 65 -13.67 -4.69 -6.96
N LYS A 66 -13.98 -5.86 -6.40
CA LYS A 66 -14.40 -5.93 -5.01
C LYS A 66 -13.22 -5.89 -4.06
N ASN A 67 -12.11 -6.47 -4.46
CA ASN A 67 -10.98 -6.66 -3.56
C ASN A 67 -9.86 -5.69 -3.85
N TYR A 68 -9.22 -5.25 -2.80
CA TYR A 68 -8.01 -4.45 -2.94
C TYR A 68 -6.84 -5.35 -3.26
N VAL A 69 -5.86 -4.82 -3.97
CA VAL A 69 -4.67 -5.55 -4.40
C VAL A 69 -3.51 -5.27 -3.47
N ALA A 70 -3.34 -4.02 -3.12
CA ALA A 70 -2.21 -3.60 -2.30
C ALA A 70 -2.62 -2.39 -1.48
N GLY A 71 -1.81 -2.04 -0.51
CA GLY A 71 -2.05 -0.88 0.31
C GLY A 71 -0.75 -0.33 0.89
N ILE A 72 -0.74 0.95 1.19
CA ILE A 72 0.39 1.62 1.84
C ILE A 72 -0.07 2.07 3.20
N GLY A 73 0.49 1.48 4.24
CA GLY A 73 0.18 1.86 5.62
C GLY A 73 1.23 2.81 6.15
N THR A 74 0.79 3.83 6.88
CA THR A 74 1.67 4.84 7.45
C THR A 74 1.78 4.64 8.95
N PHE A 75 3.01 4.59 9.44
CA PHE A 75 3.32 4.53 10.85
C PHE A 75 4.20 5.74 11.20
N THR A 76 4.52 5.92 12.47
CA THR A 76 5.26 7.11 12.87
C THR A 76 6.70 7.14 12.36
N SER A 77 7.33 5.97 12.21
CA SER A 77 8.74 5.92 11.82
C SER A 77 9.00 5.17 10.53
N HIS A 78 7.98 4.63 9.91
CA HIS A 78 8.16 3.86 8.68
C HIS A 78 6.83 3.73 7.95
N ALA A 79 6.86 3.19 6.75
CA ALA A 79 5.65 2.83 6.01
C ALA A 79 5.71 1.34 5.72
N THR A 80 4.57 0.76 5.38
CA THR A 80 4.49 -0.66 5.05
C THR A 80 3.69 -0.80 3.76
N LEU A 81 4.21 -1.59 2.85
CA LEU A 81 3.50 -1.92 1.63
C LEU A 81 2.87 -3.28 1.82
N PHE A 82 1.54 -3.34 1.79
CA PHE A 82 0.78 -4.57 2.00
C PHE A 82 0.34 -5.17 0.69
N PHE A 83 0.37 -6.51 0.63
CA PHE A 83 -0.16 -7.27 -0.49
C PHE A 83 -1.21 -8.21 0.06
N TYR A 84 -2.45 -8.07 -0.39
CA TYR A 84 -3.57 -8.81 0.20
C TYR A 84 -3.66 -10.26 -0.24
N ARG A 85 -2.94 -10.64 -1.29
CA ARG A 85 -2.80 -12.04 -1.68
C ARG A 85 -1.32 -12.40 -1.72
N GLY A 86 -0.60 -11.96 -0.69
CA GLY A 86 0.84 -12.08 -0.63
C GLY A 86 1.41 -13.47 -0.85
N PRO A 87 0.84 -14.54 -0.22
CA PRO A 87 1.40 -15.88 -0.40
C PRO A 87 1.38 -16.39 -1.83
N GLU A 88 0.56 -15.80 -2.69
CA GLU A 88 0.48 -16.22 -4.09
C GLU A 88 1.48 -15.50 -4.98
N LEU A 89 2.21 -14.53 -4.44
CA LEU A 89 3.14 -13.75 -5.23
C LEU A 89 4.50 -14.44 -5.34
N PRO A 90 5.17 -14.29 -6.50
CA PRO A 90 6.51 -14.84 -6.64
C PRO A 90 7.52 -13.96 -5.92
N ASP A 91 7.96 -14.40 -4.74
CA ASP A 91 8.91 -13.64 -3.93
C ASP A 91 10.31 -14.17 -4.13
N ALA A 92 10.81 -14.02 -5.37
CA ALA A 92 12.13 -14.53 -5.73
C ALA A 92 13.26 -13.89 -4.92
N ASP A 93 13.04 -12.66 -4.46
CA ASP A 93 14.05 -11.93 -3.69
C ASP A 93 13.92 -12.13 -2.19
N GLY A 94 12.88 -12.80 -1.73
CA GLY A 94 12.69 -13.07 -0.31
C GLY A 94 12.43 -11.85 0.54
N VAL A 95 11.74 -10.85 -0.02
CA VAL A 95 11.51 -9.60 0.72
C VAL A 95 10.16 -9.52 1.40
N LEU A 96 9.24 -10.43 1.10
CA LEU A 96 7.92 -10.42 1.74
C LEU A 96 8.01 -10.92 3.16
N GLU A 97 7.35 -10.20 4.05
CA GLU A 97 7.33 -10.52 5.48
C GLU A 97 5.91 -10.84 5.90
N GLY A 98 5.78 -11.49 7.03
CA GLY A 98 4.49 -11.83 7.61
C GLY A 98 4.20 -13.31 7.52
N GLY A 99 3.27 -13.77 8.35
CA GLY A 99 2.92 -15.17 8.42
C GLY A 99 1.42 -15.41 8.37
N GLY A 100 0.65 -14.37 8.02
CA GLY A 100 -0.78 -14.49 7.96
C GLY A 100 -1.24 -15.36 6.81
N LYS A 101 -2.50 -15.67 6.82
CA LYS A 101 -3.08 -16.54 5.81
C LYS A 101 -3.06 -15.91 4.42
N ASP A 102 -3.39 -14.63 4.33
CA ASP A 102 -3.54 -13.97 3.05
C ASP A 102 -2.62 -12.78 2.83
N MET A 103 -2.20 -12.14 3.89
CA MET A 103 -1.43 -10.91 3.74
C MET A 103 0.05 -11.11 3.90
N ARG A 104 0.81 -10.37 3.10
CA ARG A 104 2.26 -10.23 3.29
C ARG A 104 2.59 -8.76 3.14
N HIS A 105 3.75 -8.36 3.61
CA HIS A 105 4.13 -6.96 3.53
C HIS A 105 5.63 -6.78 3.35
N VAL A 106 5.99 -5.57 2.93
CA VAL A 106 7.38 -5.13 2.86
C VAL A 106 7.48 -3.89 3.73
N THR A 107 8.41 -3.88 4.68
CA THR A 107 8.63 -2.72 5.52
C THR A 107 9.50 -1.71 4.78
N LEU A 108 9.06 -0.47 4.72
CA LEU A 108 9.75 0.60 4.02
C LEU A 108 10.29 1.59 5.04
N ARG A 109 11.60 1.65 5.16
CA ARG A 109 12.25 2.54 6.13
C ARG A 109 12.85 3.76 5.48
N THR A 110 13.06 3.70 4.17
CA THR A 110 13.59 4.83 3.40
C THR A 110 12.81 4.93 2.09
N ALA A 111 12.91 6.07 1.44
CA ALA A 111 12.29 6.24 0.13
C ALA A 111 12.85 5.23 -0.88
N SER A 112 14.13 4.91 -0.78
CA SER A 112 14.75 3.93 -1.67
C SER A 112 14.14 2.55 -1.53
N ASP A 113 13.73 2.17 -0.32
CA ASP A 113 13.10 0.86 -0.09
C ASP A 113 11.84 0.69 -0.92
N ALA A 114 11.13 1.77 -1.17
CA ALA A 114 9.90 1.73 -1.95
C ALA A 114 10.15 1.66 -3.45
N GLN A 115 11.40 1.81 -3.87
CA GLN A 115 11.75 1.89 -5.29
C GLN A 115 12.65 0.77 -5.76
N THR A 116 12.82 -0.27 -4.95
CA THR A 116 13.70 -1.38 -5.33
C THR A 116 13.10 -2.19 -6.47
N PRO A 117 13.93 -2.86 -7.27
CA PRO A 117 13.41 -3.74 -8.32
C PRO A 117 12.51 -4.84 -7.75
N ALA A 118 12.84 -5.34 -6.55
CA ALA A 118 12.02 -6.38 -5.92
C ALA A 118 10.60 -5.91 -5.65
N VAL A 119 10.46 -4.70 -5.09
CA VAL A 119 9.15 -4.11 -4.83
C VAL A 119 8.38 -3.91 -6.13
N LYS A 120 9.06 -3.40 -7.16
CA LYS A 120 8.42 -3.17 -8.45
C LYS A 120 7.91 -4.46 -9.08
N ARG A 121 8.69 -5.54 -8.97
CA ARG A 121 8.28 -6.85 -9.50
C ARG A 121 7.07 -7.38 -8.76
N LEU A 122 7.06 -7.26 -7.44
CA LEU A 122 5.94 -7.73 -6.64
C LEU A 122 4.66 -6.97 -6.96
N LEU A 123 4.78 -5.65 -7.13
CA LEU A 123 3.62 -4.83 -7.49
C LEU A 123 3.07 -5.22 -8.87
N ARG A 124 3.94 -5.42 -9.84
CA ARG A 124 3.48 -5.84 -11.16
C ARG A 124 2.78 -7.17 -11.10
N ALA A 125 3.35 -8.13 -10.36
CA ALA A 125 2.74 -9.45 -10.22
C ALA A 125 1.38 -9.38 -9.54
N ALA A 126 1.27 -8.58 -8.49
CA ALA A 126 0.02 -8.45 -7.75
C ALA A 126 -1.09 -7.85 -8.63
N PHE A 127 -0.77 -6.79 -9.35
CA PHE A 127 -1.78 -6.16 -10.20
C PHE A 127 -2.09 -7.00 -11.43
N GLU A 128 -1.13 -7.77 -11.91
CA GLU A 128 -1.39 -8.69 -13.02
C GLU A 128 -2.36 -9.79 -12.61
N MET A 129 -2.19 -10.35 -11.42
CA MET A 129 -3.14 -11.33 -10.89
C MET A 129 -4.53 -10.75 -10.80
N ALA A 130 -4.64 -9.54 -10.30
CA ALA A 130 -5.93 -8.88 -10.14
C ALA A 130 -6.57 -8.58 -11.49
N ARG A 131 -5.76 -8.23 -12.49
CA ARG A 131 -6.26 -7.93 -13.82
C ARG A 131 -6.89 -9.16 -14.47
N THR A 132 -6.25 -10.31 -14.30
CA THR A 132 -6.80 -11.53 -14.89
C THR A 132 -8.07 -11.97 -14.18
N GLU A 133 -8.23 -11.65 -12.91
CA GLU A 133 -9.43 -12.01 -12.18
C GLU A 133 -10.62 -11.14 -12.52
N THR A 134 -10.38 -9.90 -12.88
CA THR A 134 -11.48 -8.99 -13.21
C THR A 134 -11.86 -9.06 -14.68
N ALA A 135 -11.06 -9.71 -15.47
CA ALA A 135 -11.34 -9.84 -16.92
C ALA A 135 -12.45 -10.89 -17.21
#